data_1af20699a5c933f69039a73c9027819a
#
_entry.id   1af20699a5c933f69039a73c9027819a
#
_cell.length_a   1.000
_cell.length_b   1.000
_cell.length_c   1.000
_cell.angle_alpha   90.00
_cell.angle_beta   90.00
_cell.angle_gamma   90.00
#
_symmetry.space_group_name_H-M   'P 1'
#
loop_
_entity.id
_entity.type
_entity.pdbx_description
1 polymer ?
#
loop_
_entity_poly.entity_id
_entity_poly.type
_entity_poly.pdbx_seq_one_letter_code
_entity_poly.pdbx_strand_id
1 'polypeptide(L)'
;LRRAIYHDYAPDYNFAQWLESGRDQGHTLMCVGLMGVICQLAWSQGDDFFAYDDNLFMRACEYAACCNYTNETVPYTTYIWQKQSQWGYPIPEEQTTLGGGKWIKRAIWALPYYHYRGVKDISDDNLKYT
;
A
#
# COMPACT_ATOMS: atom_id res chain seq x y z
N LEU A 1 -10.60 1.46 -2.14
CA LEU A 1 -9.21 1.20 -2.51
C LEU A 1 -8.56 2.42 -3.16
N ARG A 2 -9.04 2.91 -4.29
CA ARG A 2 -8.47 4.05 -5.03
C ARG A 2 -8.30 5.35 -4.24
N ARG A 3 -9.00 5.56 -3.13
CA ARG A 3 -8.78 6.74 -2.27
C ARG A 3 -7.58 6.58 -1.33
N ALA A 4 -7.19 5.36 -1.01
CA ALA A 4 -6.04 5.07 -0.14
C ALA A 4 -4.77 4.80 -0.95
N ILE A 5 -4.91 4.29 -2.19
CA ILE A 5 -3.83 4.04 -3.13
C ILE A 5 -3.84 5.17 -4.16
N TYR A 6 -2.84 6.02 -4.08
CA TYR A 6 -2.79 7.28 -4.83
C TYR A 6 -2.44 7.08 -6.30
N HIS A 7 -1.40 6.30 -6.60
CA HIS A 7 -0.90 6.13 -7.96
C HIS A 7 -0.52 4.67 -8.22
N ASP A 8 -0.91 4.18 -9.40
CA ASP A 8 -0.58 2.85 -9.88
C ASP A 8 0.48 2.96 -10.98
N TYR A 9 1.59 2.26 -10.83
CA TYR A 9 2.71 2.30 -11.76
C TYR A 9 2.69 1.17 -12.80
N ALA A 10 1.66 0.30 -12.77
CA ALA A 10 1.51 -0.73 -13.80
C ALA A 10 1.28 -0.09 -15.20
N PRO A 11 1.78 -0.67 -16.29
CA PRO A 11 2.52 -1.95 -16.33
C PRO A 11 4.03 -1.84 -16.12
N ASP A 12 4.59 -0.62 -15.98
CA ASP A 12 6.05 -0.42 -15.95
C ASP A 12 6.70 -0.98 -14.67
N TYR A 13 5.93 -0.95 -13.57
CA TYR A 13 6.35 -1.48 -12.26
C TYR A 13 5.21 -2.25 -11.60
N ASN A 14 5.53 -3.32 -10.87
CA ASN A 14 4.57 -4.02 -10.03
C ASN A 14 4.36 -3.30 -8.68
N PHE A 15 4.11 -1.99 -8.74
CA PHE A 15 3.97 -1.12 -7.58
C PHE A 15 2.74 -0.21 -7.69
N ALA A 16 2.15 0.10 -6.52
CA ALA A 16 1.16 1.16 -6.40
C ALA A 16 1.41 1.97 -5.11
N GLN A 17 1.48 3.27 -5.25
CA GLN A 17 1.85 4.21 -4.18
C GLN A 17 0.68 4.49 -3.25
N TRP A 18 0.90 4.36 -1.95
CA TRP A 18 -0.07 4.75 -0.93
C TRP A 18 -0.16 6.28 -0.76
N LEU A 19 -1.34 6.75 -0.39
CA LEU A 19 -1.57 8.17 -0.06
C LEU A 19 -0.75 8.62 1.17
N GLU A 20 -0.40 7.71 2.07
CA GLU A 20 0.42 7.98 3.26
C GLU A 20 1.94 7.83 3.00
N SER A 21 2.35 7.46 1.78
CA SER A 21 3.75 7.14 1.47
C SER A 21 4.72 8.31 1.67
N GLY A 22 4.28 9.53 1.47
CA GLY A 22 5.07 10.75 1.69
C GLY A 22 5.12 11.18 3.16
N ARG A 23 4.14 10.74 3.97
CA ARG A 23 4.08 11.10 5.39
C ARG A 23 5.13 10.33 6.20
N ASP A 24 5.01 9.01 6.30
CA ASP A 24 5.98 8.11 6.90
C ASP A 24 5.63 6.63 6.62
N GLN A 25 6.61 5.74 6.80
CA GLN A 25 6.42 4.31 6.56
C GLN A 25 5.51 3.65 7.60
N GLY A 26 5.45 4.14 8.82
CA GLY A 26 4.55 3.62 9.86
C GLY A 26 3.08 3.76 9.47
N HIS A 27 2.68 4.91 8.91
CA HIS A 27 1.32 5.12 8.41
C HIS A 27 1.05 4.32 7.13
N THR A 28 2.03 4.24 6.23
CA THR A 28 1.93 3.37 5.04
C THR A 28 1.64 1.92 5.43
N LEU A 29 2.39 1.36 6.38
CA LEU A 29 2.17 -0.01 6.87
C LEU A 29 0.83 -0.17 7.62
N MET A 30 0.37 0.87 8.30
CA MET A 30 -0.97 0.87 8.89
C MET A 30 -2.05 0.74 7.79
N CYS A 31 -1.89 1.44 6.67
CA CYS A 31 -2.81 1.31 5.53
C CYS A 31 -2.84 -0.11 4.97
N VAL A 32 -1.68 -0.77 4.84
CA VAL A 32 -1.61 -2.18 4.42
C VAL A 32 -2.43 -3.07 5.36
N GLY A 33 -2.21 -2.93 6.67
CA GLY A 33 -2.92 -3.75 7.66
C GLY A 33 -4.43 -3.54 7.64
N LEU A 34 -4.88 -2.30 7.64
CA LEU A 34 -6.31 -1.95 7.61
C LEU A 34 -6.98 -2.41 6.31
N MET A 35 -6.32 -2.21 5.17
CA MET A 35 -6.85 -2.64 3.88
C MET A 35 -6.92 -4.16 3.78
N GLY A 36 -5.92 -4.89 4.30
CA GLY A 36 -5.95 -6.35 4.38
C GLY A 36 -7.18 -6.85 5.13
N VAL A 37 -7.49 -6.25 6.29
CA VAL A 37 -8.70 -6.59 7.06
C VAL A 37 -9.98 -6.30 6.26
N ILE A 38 -10.07 -5.15 5.59
CA ILE A 38 -11.23 -4.80 4.75
C ILE A 38 -11.41 -5.81 3.62
N CYS A 39 -10.34 -6.15 2.91
CA CYS A 39 -10.38 -7.15 1.83
C CYS A 39 -10.81 -8.53 2.37
N GLN A 40 -10.32 -8.94 3.54
CA GLN A 40 -10.70 -10.21 4.15
C GLN A 40 -12.16 -10.23 4.59
N LEU A 41 -12.67 -9.14 5.16
CA LEU A 41 -14.08 -9.03 5.54
C LEU A 41 -14.99 -9.13 4.29
N ALA A 42 -14.64 -8.43 3.21
CA ALA A 42 -15.36 -8.51 1.94
C ALA A 42 -15.34 -9.93 1.38
N TRP A 43 -14.17 -10.57 1.36
CA TRP A 43 -14.00 -11.96 0.93
C TRP A 43 -14.89 -12.93 1.72
N SER A 44 -15.00 -12.75 3.03
CA SER A 44 -15.87 -13.56 3.88
C SER A 44 -17.37 -13.42 3.55
N GLN A 45 -17.74 -12.36 2.84
CA GLN A 45 -19.11 -12.08 2.39
C GLN A 45 -19.35 -12.39 0.90
N GLY A 46 -18.32 -12.90 0.22
CA GLY A 46 -18.39 -13.27 -1.20
C GLY A 46 -17.91 -12.19 -2.17
N ASP A 47 -17.40 -11.07 -1.67
CA ASP A 47 -16.88 -9.96 -2.49
C ASP A 47 -15.36 -10.01 -2.57
N ASP A 48 -14.81 -10.17 -3.78
CA ASP A 48 -13.36 -10.27 -3.98
C ASP A 48 -12.70 -8.90 -4.16
N PHE A 49 -12.44 -8.21 -3.04
CA PHE A 49 -11.71 -6.94 -3.05
C PHE A 49 -10.21 -7.11 -3.26
N PHE A 50 -9.66 -8.29 -3.07
CA PHE A 50 -8.28 -8.57 -3.41
C PHE A 50 -8.03 -8.49 -4.92
N ALA A 51 -9.01 -8.93 -5.74
CA ALA A 51 -8.93 -8.84 -7.20
C ALA A 51 -9.22 -7.44 -7.76
N TYR A 52 -9.68 -6.51 -6.91
CA TYR A 52 -10.08 -5.19 -7.37
C TYR A 52 -8.97 -4.53 -8.20
N ASP A 53 -9.35 -4.03 -9.40
CA ASP A 53 -8.49 -3.23 -10.26
C ASP A 53 -7.17 -3.94 -10.56
N ASP A 54 -7.30 -5.18 -11.05
CA ASP A 54 -6.19 -6.06 -11.39
C ASP A 54 -5.18 -6.24 -10.24
N ASN A 55 -5.69 -6.61 -9.08
CA ASN A 55 -4.89 -6.81 -7.86
C ASN A 55 -4.14 -5.55 -7.38
N LEU A 56 -4.76 -4.38 -7.50
CA LEU A 56 -4.16 -3.10 -7.06
C LEU A 56 -3.62 -3.14 -5.63
N PHE A 57 -4.30 -3.84 -4.71
CA PHE A 57 -3.83 -3.97 -3.33
C PHE A 57 -2.53 -4.78 -3.24
N MET A 58 -2.34 -5.80 -4.07
CA MET A 58 -1.07 -6.54 -4.15
C MET A 58 0.09 -5.61 -4.50
N ARG A 59 -0.07 -4.81 -5.57
CA ARG A 59 0.97 -3.86 -5.99
C ARG A 59 1.27 -2.80 -4.93
N ALA A 60 0.26 -2.42 -4.15
CA ALA A 60 0.45 -1.50 -3.03
C ALA A 60 1.16 -2.17 -1.84
N CYS A 61 0.96 -3.46 -1.60
CA CYS A 61 1.72 -4.23 -0.62
C CYS A 61 3.19 -4.34 -1.05
N GLU A 62 3.47 -4.72 -2.29
CA GLU A 62 4.83 -4.79 -2.85
C GLU A 62 5.56 -3.45 -2.72
N TYR A 63 4.90 -2.34 -3.05
CA TYR A 63 5.44 -0.99 -2.85
C TYR A 63 5.83 -0.72 -1.40
N ALA A 64 4.90 -0.94 -0.47
CA ALA A 64 5.13 -0.69 0.96
C ALA A 64 6.24 -1.58 1.54
N ALA A 65 6.29 -2.85 1.15
CA ALA A 65 7.31 -3.80 1.59
C ALA A 65 8.69 -3.42 1.04
N CYS A 66 8.80 -3.08 -0.25
CA CYS A 66 10.04 -2.60 -0.86
C CYS A 66 10.54 -1.34 -0.15
N CYS A 67 9.69 -0.33 0.06
CA CYS A 67 10.04 0.91 0.77
C CYS A 67 10.53 0.65 2.19
N ASN A 68 9.91 -0.28 2.91
CA ASN A 68 10.20 -0.50 4.33
C ASN A 68 11.39 -1.43 4.57
N TYR A 69 11.56 -2.47 3.74
CA TYR A 69 12.52 -3.56 3.99
C TYR A 69 13.72 -3.59 3.06
N THR A 70 13.81 -2.67 2.12
CA THR A 70 14.96 -2.61 1.20
C THR A 70 15.54 -1.20 1.12
N ASN A 71 16.68 -1.09 0.41
CA ASN A 71 17.26 0.18 -0.01
C ASN A 71 17.09 0.42 -1.51
N GLU A 72 16.23 -0.36 -2.17
CA GLU A 72 15.92 -0.18 -3.57
C GLU A 72 15.18 1.14 -3.80
N THR A 73 15.43 1.75 -4.95
CA THR A 73 14.69 2.96 -5.36
C THR A 73 13.33 2.54 -5.91
N VAL A 74 12.29 3.16 -5.40
CA VAL A 74 10.91 3.01 -5.91
C VAL A 74 10.49 4.24 -6.69
N PRO A 75 9.60 4.12 -7.68
CA PRO A 75 8.99 5.29 -8.31
C PRO A 75 8.19 6.08 -7.27
N TYR A 76 8.15 7.41 -7.42
CA TYR A 76 7.40 8.27 -6.52
C TYR A 76 6.71 9.40 -7.29
N THR A 77 5.43 9.57 -7.06
CA THR A 77 4.63 10.66 -7.64
C THR A 77 4.23 11.63 -6.54
N THR A 78 4.60 12.90 -6.70
CA THR A 78 4.23 13.99 -5.80
C THR A 78 2.72 14.17 -5.73
N TYR A 79 2.20 14.44 -4.55
CA TYR A 79 0.77 14.67 -4.34
C TYR A 79 0.52 15.70 -3.24
N ILE A 80 -0.70 16.23 -3.23
CA ILE A 80 -1.17 17.12 -2.16
C ILE A 80 -1.89 16.29 -1.11
N TRP A 81 -1.38 16.32 0.10
CA TRP A 81 -2.03 15.75 1.27
C TRP A 81 -2.71 16.84 2.07
N GLN A 82 -3.90 16.56 2.60
CA GLN A 82 -4.62 17.52 3.43
C GLN A 82 -4.39 17.22 4.91
N LYS A 83 -3.45 17.91 5.48
CA LYS A 83 -3.20 17.89 6.92
C LYS A 83 -4.28 18.65 7.67
N GLN A 84 -4.75 18.11 8.78
CA GLN A 84 -5.65 18.82 9.66
C GLN A 84 -4.87 19.83 10.49
N SER A 85 -5.27 21.11 10.44
CA SER A 85 -4.74 22.15 11.33
C SER A 85 -5.16 21.92 12.78
N GLN A 86 -4.51 22.57 13.71
CA GLN A 86 -4.92 22.57 15.12
C GLN A 86 -6.36 23.08 15.35
N TRP A 87 -6.92 23.81 14.38
CA TRP A 87 -8.30 24.33 14.40
C TRP A 87 -9.29 23.45 13.64
N GLY A 88 -8.88 22.27 13.16
CA GLY A 88 -9.73 21.35 12.41
C GLY A 88 -9.93 21.68 10.93
N TYR A 89 -9.31 22.71 10.40
CA TYR A 89 -9.37 23.04 8.97
C TYR A 89 -8.31 22.28 8.17
N PRO A 90 -8.63 21.78 6.97
CA PRO A 90 -7.64 21.13 6.11
C PRO A 90 -6.61 22.16 5.61
N ILE A 91 -5.34 21.83 5.73
CA ILE A 91 -4.22 22.60 5.18
C ILE A 91 -3.57 21.73 4.08
N PRO A 92 -3.52 22.20 2.83
CA PRO A 92 -2.78 21.50 1.78
C PRO A 92 -1.29 21.42 2.13
N GLU A 93 -0.71 20.24 2.04
CA GLU A 93 0.72 20.01 2.21
C GLU A 93 1.22 19.13 1.08
N GLU A 94 2.20 19.63 0.32
CA GLU A 94 2.77 18.89 -0.78
C GLU A 94 3.72 17.81 -0.27
N GLN A 95 3.48 16.58 -0.68
CA GLN A 95 4.33 15.43 -0.37
C GLN A 95 5.21 15.15 -1.60
N THR A 96 6.45 15.62 -1.55
CA THR A 96 7.39 15.57 -2.69
C THR A 96 8.35 14.40 -2.64
N THR A 97 8.46 13.72 -1.50
CA THR A 97 9.40 12.64 -1.28
C THR A 97 8.79 11.52 -0.45
N LEU A 98 9.36 10.33 -0.58
CA LEU A 98 9.01 9.20 0.27
C LEU A 98 9.26 9.53 1.74
N GLY A 99 8.27 9.29 2.59
CA GLY A 99 8.36 9.52 4.02
C GLY A 99 9.31 8.55 4.74
N GLY A 100 9.89 9.03 5.82
CA GLY A 100 10.89 8.31 6.59
C GLY A 100 10.38 7.12 7.39
N GLY A 101 11.31 6.44 8.06
CA GLY A 101 11.07 5.24 8.86
C GLY A 101 11.17 3.97 8.03
N LYS A 102 12.22 3.17 8.28
CA LYS A 102 12.41 1.86 7.64
C LYS A 102 12.54 0.77 8.69
N TRP A 103 12.46 -0.48 8.26
CA TRP A 103 12.62 -1.68 9.09
C TRP A 103 11.59 -1.80 10.21
N ILE A 104 10.40 -1.19 10.01
CA ILE A 104 9.29 -1.29 10.94
C ILE A 104 8.65 -2.67 10.80
N LYS A 105 8.71 -3.48 11.85
CA LYS A 105 8.12 -4.82 11.87
C LYS A 105 6.66 -4.76 12.30
N ARG A 106 5.77 -5.29 11.44
CA ARG A 106 4.34 -5.45 11.72
C ARG A 106 3.85 -6.80 11.18
N ALA A 107 2.98 -7.45 11.91
CA ALA A 107 2.37 -8.72 11.50
C ALA A 107 1.18 -8.50 10.56
N ILE A 108 1.42 -7.85 9.42
CA ILE A 108 0.38 -7.45 8.45
C ILE A 108 0.47 -8.17 7.11
N TRP A 109 1.59 -8.84 6.84
CA TRP A 109 1.91 -9.41 5.53
C TRP A 109 1.26 -10.77 5.27
N ALA A 110 1.06 -11.56 6.30
CA ALA A 110 0.54 -12.91 6.16
C ALA A 110 -0.80 -12.96 5.41
N LEU A 111 -1.70 -12.02 5.68
CA LEU A 111 -3.03 -11.98 5.09
C LEU A 111 -2.98 -11.70 3.58
N PRO A 112 -2.37 -10.62 3.06
CA PRO A 112 -2.25 -10.42 1.62
C PRO A 112 -1.38 -11.50 0.95
N TYR A 113 -0.25 -11.89 1.54
CA TYR A 113 0.62 -12.92 0.96
C TYR A 113 -0.13 -14.25 0.75
N TYR A 114 -0.73 -14.81 1.79
CA TYR A 114 -1.42 -16.10 1.65
C TYR A 114 -2.66 -16.03 0.77
N HIS A 115 -3.35 -14.89 0.71
CA HIS A 115 -4.45 -14.74 -0.21
C HIS A 115 -3.96 -14.74 -1.66
N TYR A 116 -2.99 -13.90 -2.01
CA TYR A 116 -2.48 -13.83 -3.38
C TYR A 116 -1.74 -15.10 -3.80
N ARG A 117 -0.93 -15.66 -2.93
CA ARG A 117 -0.20 -16.90 -3.21
C ARG A 117 -1.09 -18.14 -3.19
N GLY A 118 -1.93 -18.29 -2.17
CA GLY A 118 -2.70 -19.52 -1.93
C GLY A 118 -4.06 -19.56 -2.60
N VAL A 119 -4.74 -18.42 -2.76
CA VAL A 119 -6.09 -18.35 -3.35
C VAL A 119 -6.01 -17.92 -4.82
N LYS A 120 -5.18 -16.93 -5.13
CA LYS A 120 -5.06 -16.38 -6.50
C LYS A 120 -3.97 -17.05 -7.33
N ASP A 121 -3.14 -17.89 -6.75
CA ASP A 121 -1.99 -18.56 -7.39
C ASP A 121 -1.02 -17.59 -8.10
N ILE A 122 -0.84 -16.40 -7.52
CA ILE A 122 0.12 -15.42 -8.00
C ILE A 122 1.54 -15.93 -7.74
N SER A 123 2.43 -15.84 -8.72
CA SER A 123 3.82 -16.29 -8.59
C SER A 123 4.63 -15.47 -7.59
N ASP A 124 5.65 -16.10 -6.99
CA ASP A 124 6.57 -15.43 -6.06
C ASP A 124 7.34 -14.27 -6.72
N ASP A 125 7.50 -14.26 -8.04
CA ASP A 125 8.11 -13.14 -8.77
C ASP A 125 7.27 -11.85 -8.65
N ASN A 126 5.94 -11.99 -8.52
CA ASN A 126 5.02 -10.87 -8.32
C ASN A 126 4.78 -10.54 -6.85
N LEU A 127 5.29 -11.36 -5.94
CA LEU A 127 5.22 -11.20 -4.47
C LEU A 127 6.64 -11.12 -3.88
N LYS A 128 7.52 -10.41 -4.57
CA LYS A 128 8.97 -10.38 -4.27
C LYS A 128 9.29 -9.78 -2.90
N TYR A 129 8.48 -8.83 -2.43
CA TYR A 129 8.74 -8.07 -1.21
C TYR A 129 7.73 -8.37 -0.09
N THR A 130 6.54 -8.81 -0.45
CA THR A 130 5.49 -9.20 0.48
C THR A 130 5.67 -10.63 0.97
#